data_6bb54e7a3b831bb2a975cbde06289611
#
_entry.id   6bb54e7a3b831bb2a975cbde06289611
#
_cell.length_a   1.000
_cell.length_b   1.000
_cell.length_c   1.000
_cell.angle_alpha   90.00
_cell.angle_beta   90.00
_cell.angle_gamma   90.00
#
_symmetry.space_group_name_H-M   'P 1'
#
loop_
_entity.id
_entity.type
_entity.pdbx_description
1 polymer ?
#
loop_
_entity_poly.entity_id
_entity_poly.type
_entity_poly.pdbx_seq_one_letter_code
_entity_poly.pdbx_strand_id
1 'polypeptide(L)'
;WFPKKKGLANGFTTMGHNCGSAFYVPLVSMMIATFGFANGLSYLAIGAIVLGIVGLLTIRSKPQECGLYPDNVTKEVYEREYFDGGKDENGGWTVVKLLKTKEMWLCALIIGINQLVTTGVMSQLVVRNTGLGFTQEAATGLMTVCALIGVVGSYLFGAIDQKFGVKKAILLFLAWYCVALAINCTDTTMGVYISVAMIGIAVGAAANFIVSLPASVFGRHGFTLVNSVFFPLMQIVLMTNYVVNAAALQITGSLRGAYFVYIGLLVVNMLITLCINPTKYNKDYAVEDQLKKG
;
A
#
# COMPACT_ATOMS: atom_id res chain seq x y z
N TRP A 1 -4.90 -15.00 9.46
CA TRP A 1 -4.44 -16.15 8.75
C TRP A 1 -2.93 -16.40 8.95
N PHE A 2 -2.05 -15.39 8.78
CA PHE A 2 -0.60 -15.54 8.79
C PHE A 2 0.11 -14.54 9.72
N PRO A 3 -0.08 -14.62 11.06
CA PRO A 3 0.51 -13.68 12.00
C PRO A 3 2.04 -13.70 12.03
N LYS A 4 2.69 -14.86 11.89
CA LYS A 4 4.17 -14.98 11.87
C LYS A 4 4.78 -14.59 10.51
N LYS A 5 4.03 -14.73 9.40
CA LYS A 5 4.50 -14.46 8.03
C LYS A 5 3.77 -13.26 7.38
N LYS A 6 3.36 -12.28 8.21
CA LYS A 6 2.52 -11.14 7.77
C LYS A 6 3.10 -10.35 6.59
N GLY A 7 4.41 -10.11 6.57
CA GLY A 7 5.06 -9.35 5.51
C GLY A 7 4.97 -10.07 4.16
N LEU A 8 5.27 -11.36 4.12
CA LEU A 8 5.15 -12.17 2.90
C LEU A 8 3.70 -12.33 2.47
N ALA A 9 2.80 -12.67 3.40
CA ALA A 9 1.37 -12.83 3.09
C ALA A 9 0.77 -11.54 2.51
N ASN A 10 1.11 -10.38 3.11
CA ASN A 10 0.68 -9.08 2.61
C ASN A 10 1.31 -8.77 1.24
N GLY A 11 2.59 -9.11 1.04
CA GLY A 11 3.26 -8.98 -0.26
C GLY A 11 2.54 -9.77 -1.36
N PHE A 12 2.16 -11.02 -1.13
CA PHE A 12 1.37 -11.82 -2.08
C PHE A 12 -0.03 -11.23 -2.34
N THR A 13 -0.70 -10.72 -1.31
CA THR A 13 -2.02 -10.08 -1.47
C THR A 13 -1.92 -8.83 -2.35
N THR A 14 -0.91 -7.99 -2.14
CA THR A 14 -0.70 -6.77 -2.94
C THR A 14 -0.18 -7.06 -4.34
N MET A 15 0.52 -8.19 -4.57
CA MET A 15 0.79 -8.69 -5.93
C MET A 15 -0.51 -8.92 -6.71
N GLY A 16 -1.50 -9.57 -6.08
CA GLY A 16 -2.83 -9.78 -6.69
C GLY A 16 -3.51 -8.45 -7.05
N HIS A 17 -3.43 -7.45 -6.18
CA HIS A 17 -3.95 -6.11 -6.46
C HIS A 17 -3.28 -5.47 -7.69
N ASN A 18 -1.95 -5.52 -7.77
CA ASN A 18 -1.21 -4.96 -8.90
C ASN A 18 -1.45 -5.73 -10.21
N CYS A 19 -1.51 -7.07 -10.16
CA CYS A 19 -1.94 -7.88 -11.30
C CYS A 19 -3.34 -7.50 -11.77
N GLY A 20 -4.29 -7.37 -10.83
CA GLY A 20 -5.64 -6.91 -11.13
C GLY A 20 -5.64 -5.56 -11.86
N SER A 21 -4.87 -4.59 -11.39
CA SER A 21 -4.74 -3.28 -12.02
C SER A 21 -4.15 -3.35 -13.43
N ALA A 22 -3.13 -4.18 -13.63
CA ALA A 22 -2.49 -4.38 -14.94
C ALA A 22 -3.44 -4.95 -16.00
N PHE A 23 -4.38 -5.81 -15.61
CA PHE A 23 -5.40 -6.36 -16.50
C PHE A 23 -6.62 -5.47 -16.62
N TYR A 24 -7.03 -4.84 -15.53
CA TYR A 24 -8.28 -4.06 -15.47
C TYR A 24 -8.22 -2.79 -16.33
N VAL A 25 -7.09 -2.09 -16.35
CA VAL A 25 -6.94 -0.85 -17.13
C VAL A 25 -7.10 -1.10 -18.64
N PRO A 26 -6.39 -2.06 -19.27
CA PRO A 26 -6.64 -2.43 -20.68
C PRO A 26 -8.06 -2.94 -20.93
N LEU A 27 -8.62 -3.73 -20.00
CA LEU A 27 -9.99 -4.25 -20.11
C LEU A 27 -11.01 -3.11 -20.16
N VAL A 28 -10.91 -2.12 -19.27
CA VAL A 28 -11.78 -0.93 -19.27
C VAL A 28 -11.68 -0.18 -20.59
N SER A 29 -10.46 0.05 -21.07
CA SER A 29 -10.22 0.74 -22.34
C SER A 29 -10.83 -0.01 -23.52
N MET A 30 -10.67 -1.33 -23.57
CA MET A 30 -11.25 -2.21 -24.60
C MET A 30 -12.78 -2.21 -24.56
N MET A 31 -13.39 -2.31 -23.38
CA MET A 31 -14.84 -2.30 -23.21
C MET A 31 -15.45 -0.97 -23.65
N ILE A 32 -14.83 0.14 -23.30
CA ILE A 32 -15.30 1.48 -23.71
C ILE A 32 -15.14 1.66 -25.24
N ALA A 33 -14.03 1.21 -25.81
CA ALA A 33 -13.79 1.29 -27.25
C ALA A 33 -14.79 0.45 -28.06
N THR A 34 -15.16 -0.76 -27.55
CA THR A 34 -16.02 -1.70 -28.28
C THR A 34 -17.51 -1.39 -28.12
N PHE A 35 -17.96 -1.05 -26.90
CA PHE A 35 -19.38 -0.93 -26.55
C PHE A 35 -19.81 0.51 -26.26
N GLY A 36 -18.90 1.48 -26.33
CA GLY A 36 -19.12 2.84 -25.90
C GLY A 36 -19.08 3.01 -24.37
N PHE A 37 -18.99 4.26 -23.91
CA PHE A 37 -18.78 4.58 -22.50
C PHE A 37 -19.84 3.99 -21.56
N ALA A 38 -21.14 4.23 -21.86
CA ALA A 38 -22.24 3.80 -20.98
C ALA A 38 -22.37 2.28 -20.89
N ASN A 39 -22.38 1.59 -22.04
CA ASN A 39 -22.53 0.14 -22.08
C ASN A 39 -21.27 -0.57 -21.55
N GLY A 40 -20.08 -0.06 -21.90
CA GLY A 40 -18.82 -0.61 -21.41
C GLY A 40 -18.73 -0.58 -19.88
N LEU A 41 -19.10 0.55 -19.25
CA LEU A 41 -19.16 0.63 -17.79
C LEU A 41 -20.23 -0.29 -17.17
N SER A 42 -21.39 -0.43 -17.83
CA SER A 42 -22.45 -1.33 -17.36
C SER A 42 -22.00 -2.79 -17.33
N TYR A 43 -21.33 -3.26 -18.38
CA TYR A 43 -20.77 -4.62 -18.41
C TYR A 43 -19.68 -4.85 -17.35
N LEU A 44 -18.82 -3.85 -17.13
CA LEU A 44 -17.82 -3.91 -16.06
C LEU A 44 -18.46 -3.96 -14.67
N ALA A 45 -19.57 -3.21 -14.47
CA ALA A 45 -20.33 -3.26 -13.21
C ALA A 45 -20.95 -4.65 -12.97
N ILE A 46 -21.49 -5.29 -14.00
CA ILE A 46 -22.02 -6.68 -13.90
C ILE A 46 -20.86 -7.62 -13.50
N GLY A 47 -19.71 -7.52 -14.16
CA GLY A 47 -18.54 -8.32 -13.82
C GLY A 47 -18.10 -8.13 -12.36
N ALA A 48 -18.10 -6.88 -11.87
CA ALA A 48 -17.77 -6.57 -10.47
C ALA A 48 -18.79 -7.20 -9.48
N ILE A 49 -20.09 -7.19 -9.81
CA ILE A 49 -21.12 -7.83 -8.99
C ILE A 49 -20.89 -9.35 -8.92
N VAL A 50 -20.60 -9.98 -10.06
CA VAL A 50 -20.31 -11.43 -10.09
C VAL A 50 -19.08 -11.75 -9.23
N LEU A 51 -17.99 -10.99 -9.36
CA LEU A 51 -16.82 -11.17 -8.52
C LEU A 51 -17.11 -10.92 -7.04
N GLY A 52 -17.96 -9.94 -6.72
CA GLY A 52 -18.43 -9.70 -5.35
C GLY A 52 -19.18 -10.91 -4.77
N ILE A 53 -20.07 -11.52 -5.54
CA ILE A 53 -20.80 -12.73 -5.12
C ILE A 53 -19.82 -13.90 -4.89
N VAL A 54 -18.88 -14.13 -5.82
CA VAL A 54 -17.84 -15.15 -5.65
C VAL A 54 -17.04 -14.89 -4.38
N GLY A 55 -16.65 -13.63 -4.12
CA GLY A 55 -15.95 -13.24 -2.91
C GLY A 55 -16.75 -13.57 -1.63
N LEU A 56 -18.04 -13.23 -1.60
CA LEU A 56 -18.92 -13.55 -0.46
C LEU A 56 -19.03 -15.06 -0.20
N LEU A 57 -19.01 -15.88 -1.23
CA LEU A 57 -19.12 -17.34 -1.10
C LEU A 57 -17.80 -18.01 -0.70
N THR A 58 -16.65 -17.42 -1.08
CA THR A 58 -15.34 -18.07 -0.94
C THR A 58 -14.50 -17.50 0.21
N ILE A 59 -14.59 -16.20 0.49
CA ILE A 59 -13.75 -15.56 1.51
C ILE A 59 -14.25 -15.91 2.91
N ARG A 60 -13.33 -16.30 3.79
CA ARG A 60 -13.59 -16.57 5.21
C ARG A 60 -12.75 -15.61 6.07
N SER A 61 -13.37 -15.09 7.12
CA SER A 61 -12.72 -14.12 8.01
C SER A 61 -11.64 -14.76 8.89
N LYS A 62 -11.89 -15.98 9.35
CA LYS A 62 -10.99 -16.70 10.26
C LYS A 62 -10.65 -18.08 9.69
N PRO A 63 -9.40 -18.56 9.86
CA PRO A 63 -9.02 -19.91 9.39
C PRO A 63 -9.83 -21.02 10.06
N GLN A 64 -10.30 -20.81 11.30
CA GLN A 64 -11.11 -21.78 12.04
C GLN A 64 -12.45 -22.08 11.35
N GLU A 65 -13.01 -21.16 10.56
CA GLU A 65 -14.23 -21.37 9.78
C GLU A 65 -14.05 -22.45 8.69
N CYS A 66 -12.79 -22.74 8.34
CA CYS A 66 -12.39 -23.79 7.39
C CYS A 66 -11.75 -25.01 8.09
N GLY A 67 -11.81 -25.09 9.42
CA GLY A 67 -11.15 -26.17 10.17
C GLY A 67 -9.62 -26.05 10.22
N LEU A 68 -9.08 -24.89 9.90
CA LEU A 68 -7.64 -24.60 9.89
C LEU A 68 -7.27 -23.69 11.06
N TYR A 69 -5.96 -23.57 11.34
CA TYR A 69 -5.43 -22.65 12.34
C TYR A 69 -4.48 -21.64 11.71
N PRO A 70 -4.25 -20.47 12.35
CA PRO A 70 -3.30 -19.46 11.85
C PRO A 70 -1.92 -20.08 11.56
N ASP A 71 -1.25 -19.60 10.49
CA ASP A 71 0.02 -20.15 9.99
C ASP A 71 0.00 -21.67 9.67
N ASN A 72 -1.20 -22.26 9.54
CA ASN A 72 -1.42 -23.70 9.30
C ASN A 72 -0.75 -24.61 10.34
N VAL A 73 -0.76 -24.17 11.60
CA VAL A 73 -0.23 -24.96 12.73
C VAL A 73 -1.24 -26.03 13.19
N THR A 74 -0.78 -27.00 13.99
CA THR A 74 -1.67 -28.00 14.61
C THR A 74 -2.51 -27.36 15.74
N LYS A 75 -3.58 -28.06 16.15
CA LYS A 75 -4.46 -27.60 17.24
C LYS A 75 -3.70 -27.39 18.55
N GLU A 76 -2.78 -28.29 18.89
CA GLU A 76 -1.99 -28.24 20.09
C GLU A 76 -1.06 -27.00 20.12
N VAL A 77 -0.43 -26.69 18.97
CA VAL A 77 0.40 -25.50 18.83
C VAL A 77 -0.46 -24.23 18.88
N TYR A 78 -1.65 -24.27 18.28
CA TYR A 78 -2.58 -23.15 18.34
C TYR A 78 -3.01 -22.85 19.78
N GLU A 79 -3.43 -23.84 20.54
CA GLU A 79 -3.85 -23.70 21.93
C GLU A 79 -2.70 -23.19 22.84
N ARG A 80 -1.47 -23.61 22.55
CA ARG A 80 -0.29 -23.18 23.33
C ARG A 80 0.20 -21.78 22.98
N GLU A 81 0.24 -21.40 21.69
CA GLU A 81 0.94 -20.20 21.22
C GLU A 81 0.02 -19.07 20.76
N TYR A 82 -1.20 -19.40 20.35
CA TYR A 82 -2.13 -18.42 19.74
C TYR A 82 -3.42 -18.24 20.54
N PHE A 83 -3.76 -19.17 21.43
CA PHE A 83 -5.00 -19.11 22.20
C PHE A 83 -4.83 -18.18 23.41
N ASP A 84 -5.50 -17.05 23.35
CA ASP A 84 -5.37 -15.96 24.32
C ASP A 84 -6.51 -15.97 25.40
N GLY A 85 -7.13 -17.15 25.62
CA GLY A 85 -8.06 -17.37 26.72
C GLY A 85 -9.30 -16.46 26.75
N GLY A 86 -9.78 -16.01 25.57
CA GLY A 86 -10.97 -15.16 25.49
C GLY A 86 -10.80 -13.72 25.95
N LYS A 87 -9.55 -13.22 25.97
CA LYS A 87 -9.27 -11.81 26.24
C LYS A 87 -9.94 -10.91 25.20
N ASP A 88 -10.35 -9.72 25.66
CA ASP A 88 -11.04 -8.65 24.95
C ASP A 88 -10.65 -8.61 23.47
N GLU A 89 -11.63 -8.85 22.56
CA GLU A 89 -11.42 -8.86 21.10
C GLU A 89 -10.75 -7.57 20.58
N ASN A 90 -10.93 -6.46 21.30
CA ASN A 90 -10.33 -5.17 20.98
C ASN A 90 -8.94 -4.96 21.61
N GLY A 91 -8.39 -5.93 22.36
CA GLY A 91 -7.07 -5.82 22.99
C GLY A 91 -6.92 -4.67 23.98
N GLY A 92 -8.05 -4.18 24.55
CA GLY A 92 -8.12 -3.02 25.45
C GLY A 92 -8.05 -1.67 24.71
N TRP A 93 -8.25 -1.64 23.38
CA TRP A 93 -8.32 -0.43 22.59
C TRP A 93 -9.76 0.13 22.55
N THR A 94 -9.87 1.45 22.54
CA THR A 94 -11.09 2.21 22.22
C THR A 94 -10.75 3.30 21.22
N VAL A 95 -11.73 3.78 20.45
CA VAL A 95 -11.54 4.85 19.48
C VAL A 95 -10.88 6.08 20.11
N VAL A 96 -11.37 6.49 21.29
CA VAL A 96 -10.81 7.65 22.00
C VAL A 96 -9.37 7.44 22.44
N LYS A 97 -9.03 6.23 22.90
CA LYS A 97 -7.65 5.88 23.28
C LYS A 97 -6.73 5.88 22.08
N LEU A 98 -7.16 5.34 20.93
CA LEU A 98 -6.41 5.35 19.68
C LEU A 98 -6.14 6.78 19.20
N LEU A 99 -7.17 7.65 19.19
CA LEU A 99 -7.02 9.06 18.79
C LEU A 99 -6.11 9.87 19.71
N LYS A 100 -5.98 9.49 21.00
CA LYS A 100 -5.03 10.10 21.95
C LYS A 100 -3.61 9.54 21.81
N THR A 101 -3.41 8.50 21.03
CA THR A 101 -2.12 7.82 20.88
C THR A 101 -1.30 8.47 19.79
N LYS A 102 -0.08 8.95 20.13
CA LYS A 102 0.85 9.58 19.16
C LYS A 102 1.14 8.68 17.95
N GLU A 103 1.33 7.40 18.18
CA GLU A 103 1.67 6.42 17.15
C GLU A 103 0.55 6.25 16.11
N MET A 104 -0.71 6.44 16.48
CA MET A 104 -1.83 6.43 15.52
C MET A 104 -1.67 7.55 14.49
N TRP A 105 -1.40 8.76 14.93
CA TRP A 105 -1.17 9.91 14.06
C TRP A 105 0.10 9.76 13.21
N LEU A 106 1.18 9.22 13.80
CA LEU A 106 2.40 8.94 13.05
C LEU A 106 2.16 7.89 11.97
N CYS A 107 1.44 6.79 12.26
CA CYS A 107 1.06 5.80 11.25
C CYS A 107 0.24 6.44 10.13
N ALA A 108 -0.79 7.22 10.49
CA ALA A 108 -1.67 7.87 9.52
C ALA A 108 -0.92 8.87 8.64
N LEU A 109 0.01 9.65 9.19
CA LEU A 109 0.84 10.59 8.44
C LEU A 109 1.84 9.85 7.54
N ILE A 110 2.59 8.88 8.06
CA ILE A 110 3.59 8.14 7.30
C ILE A 110 2.95 7.47 6.08
N ILE A 111 1.88 6.71 6.30
CA ILE A 111 1.21 6.00 5.22
C ILE A 111 0.38 6.94 4.36
N GLY A 112 -0.25 7.95 4.96
CA GLY A 112 -1.00 8.97 4.23
C GLY A 112 -0.12 9.72 3.23
N ILE A 113 1.08 10.15 3.61
CA ILE A 113 2.05 10.80 2.71
C ILE A 113 2.52 9.81 1.64
N ASN A 114 2.81 8.55 1.99
CA ASN A 114 3.17 7.53 1.01
C ASN A 114 2.08 7.36 -0.06
N GLN A 115 0.83 7.24 0.37
CA GLN A 115 -0.30 7.07 -0.53
C GLN A 115 -0.62 8.34 -1.33
N LEU A 116 -0.46 9.51 -0.70
CA LEU A 116 -0.58 10.82 -1.37
C LEU A 116 0.39 10.89 -2.56
N VAL A 117 1.67 10.61 -2.33
CA VAL A 117 2.68 10.66 -3.39
C VAL A 117 2.41 9.60 -4.45
N THR A 118 2.14 8.36 -4.04
CA THR A 118 1.90 7.24 -4.97
C THR A 118 0.69 7.51 -5.85
N THR A 119 -0.45 7.91 -5.27
CA THR A 119 -1.67 8.23 -6.01
C THR A 119 -1.49 9.49 -6.86
N GLY A 120 -0.82 10.51 -6.33
CA GLY A 120 -0.54 11.74 -7.05
C GLY A 120 0.31 11.54 -8.30
N VAL A 121 1.36 10.72 -8.21
CA VAL A 121 2.21 10.35 -9.36
C VAL A 121 1.44 9.49 -10.35
N MET A 122 0.75 8.44 -9.89
CA MET A 122 0.04 7.51 -10.78
C MET A 122 -1.12 8.18 -11.52
N SER A 123 -1.87 9.07 -10.86
CA SER A 123 -3.00 9.78 -11.49
C SER A 123 -2.57 10.70 -12.63
N GLN A 124 -1.32 11.16 -12.65
CA GLN A 124 -0.79 12.08 -13.64
C GLN A 124 0.28 11.46 -14.56
N LEU A 125 0.61 10.18 -14.39
CA LEU A 125 1.71 9.53 -15.09
C LEU A 125 1.53 9.60 -16.62
N VAL A 126 0.32 9.31 -17.12
CA VAL A 126 0.01 9.37 -18.56
C VAL A 126 0.09 10.81 -19.06
N VAL A 127 -0.54 11.76 -18.36
CA VAL A 127 -0.54 13.20 -18.72
C VAL A 127 0.88 13.76 -18.74
N ARG A 128 1.71 13.38 -17.76
CA ARG A 128 3.10 13.80 -17.71
C ARG A 128 3.91 13.26 -18.89
N ASN A 129 3.77 11.97 -19.19
CA ASN A 129 4.51 11.35 -20.28
C ASN A 129 4.08 11.89 -21.66
N THR A 130 2.79 12.14 -21.87
CA THR A 130 2.33 12.80 -23.12
C THR A 130 2.86 14.24 -23.21
N GLY A 131 2.94 14.96 -22.11
CA GLY A 131 3.60 16.27 -22.05
C GLY A 131 5.09 16.27 -22.37
N LEU A 132 5.76 15.12 -22.24
CA LEU A 132 7.17 14.90 -22.61
C LEU A 132 7.34 14.39 -24.06
N GLY A 133 6.25 14.32 -24.84
CA GLY A 133 6.28 13.95 -26.25
C GLY A 133 6.00 12.46 -26.53
N PHE A 134 5.64 11.66 -25.55
CA PHE A 134 5.18 10.30 -25.79
C PHE A 134 3.76 10.32 -26.40
N THR A 135 3.48 9.36 -27.28
CA THR A 135 2.10 9.16 -27.75
C THR A 135 1.21 8.69 -26.62
N GLN A 136 -0.10 8.93 -26.72
CA GLN A 136 -1.08 8.48 -25.71
C GLN A 136 -1.00 6.97 -25.49
N GLU A 137 -0.83 6.19 -26.56
CA GLU A 137 -0.68 4.74 -26.49
C GLU A 137 0.58 4.31 -25.73
N ALA A 138 1.73 4.94 -26.05
CA ALA A 138 2.99 4.66 -25.37
C ALA A 138 2.92 5.04 -23.86
N ALA A 139 2.33 6.20 -23.54
CA ALA A 139 2.16 6.65 -22.15
C ALA A 139 1.24 5.71 -21.34
N THR A 140 0.16 5.22 -21.95
CA THR A 140 -0.74 4.23 -21.31
C THR A 140 -0.03 2.87 -21.18
N GLY A 141 0.74 2.46 -22.19
CA GLY A 141 1.56 1.25 -22.14
C GLY A 141 2.58 1.29 -21.00
N LEU A 142 3.22 2.43 -20.77
CA LEU A 142 4.14 2.64 -19.64
C LEU A 142 3.42 2.51 -18.28
N MET A 143 2.18 2.95 -18.15
CA MET A 143 1.40 2.75 -16.94
C MET A 143 1.11 1.27 -16.68
N THR A 144 0.81 0.49 -17.73
CA THR A 144 0.63 -0.97 -17.62
C THR A 144 1.92 -1.66 -17.21
N VAL A 145 3.06 -1.29 -17.82
CA VAL A 145 4.37 -1.81 -17.43
C VAL A 145 4.70 -1.47 -15.98
N CYS A 146 4.41 -0.24 -15.55
CA CYS A 146 4.56 0.20 -14.15
C CYS A 146 3.78 -0.70 -13.19
N ALA A 147 2.51 -1.04 -13.50
CA ALA A 147 1.69 -1.93 -12.69
C ALA A 147 2.25 -3.36 -12.64
N LEU A 148 2.73 -3.90 -13.77
CA LEU A 148 3.36 -5.23 -13.82
C LEU A 148 4.64 -5.29 -12.99
N ILE A 149 5.50 -4.28 -13.09
CA ILE A 149 6.70 -4.16 -12.25
C ILE A 149 6.31 -4.03 -10.76
N GLY A 150 5.18 -3.41 -10.46
CA GLY A 150 4.62 -3.33 -9.12
C GLY A 150 4.36 -4.68 -8.47
N VAL A 151 4.06 -5.72 -9.24
CA VAL A 151 3.94 -7.11 -8.74
C VAL A 151 5.26 -7.55 -8.08
N VAL A 152 6.38 -7.32 -8.78
CA VAL A 152 7.72 -7.63 -8.26
C VAL A 152 8.04 -6.76 -7.03
N GLY A 153 7.72 -5.47 -7.09
CA GLY A 153 7.89 -4.52 -5.99
C GLY A 153 7.16 -4.93 -4.72
N SER A 154 5.92 -5.42 -4.85
CA SER A 154 5.12 -5.92 -3.72
C SER A 154 5.81 -7.08 -3.01
N TYR A 155 6.26 -8.07 -3.76
CA TYR A 155 6.97 -9.22 -3.20
C TYR A 155 8.29 -8.81 -2.55
N LEU A 156 9.09 -8.01 -3.26
CA LEU A 156 10.41 -7.58 -2.81
C LEU A 156 10.33 -6.82 -1.46
N PHE A 157 9.47 -5.82 -1.37
CA PHE A 157 9.31 -5.05 -0.15
C PHE A 157 8.57 -5.80 0.95
N GLY A 158 7.71 -6.76 0.62
CA GLY A 158 7.15 -7.70 1.58
C GLY A 158 8.23 -8.57 2.23
N ALA A 159 9.20 -9.07 1.44
CA ALA A 159 10.34 -9.84 1.93
C ALA A 159 11.32 -8.97 2.76
N ILE A 160 11.56 -7.72 2.33
CA ILE A 160 12.39 -6.76 3.07
C ILE A 160 11.76 -6.43 4.42
N ASP A 161 10.44 -6.17 4.45
CA ASP A 161 9.69 -5.95 5.70
C ASP A 161 9.79 -7.15 6.64
N GLN A 162 9.60 -8.35 6.12
CA GLN A 162 9.71 -9.58 6.91
C GLN A 162 11.09 -9.78 7.51
N LYS A 163 12.16 -9.44 6.77
CA LYS A 163 13.56 -9.68 7.18
C LYS A 163 14.11 -8.57 8.07
N PHE A 164 13.86 -7.31 7.76
CA PHE A 164 14.51 -6.16 8.38
C PHE A 164 13.56 -5.33 9.25
N GLY A 165 12.25 -5.63 9.19
CA GLY A 165 11.19 -4.91 9.89
C GLY A 165 10.68 -3.68 9.13
N VAL A 166 9.43 -3.33 9.42
CA VAL A 166 8.65 -2.32 8.68
C VAL A 166 9.30 -0.94 8.63
N LYS A 167 9.93 -0.49 9.72
CA LYS A 167 10.57 0.84 9.78
C LYS A 167 11.71 0.98 8.78
N LYS A 168 12.60 -0.03 8.72
CA LYS A 168 13.72 -0.04 7.77
C LYS A 168 13.24 -0.20 6.34
N ALA A 169 12.21 -1.03 6.12
CA ALA A 169 11.60 -1.22 4.81
C ALA A 169 10.98 0.09 4.28
N ILE A 170 10.26 0.85 5.12
CA ILE A 170 9.71 2.16 4.75
C ILE A 170 10.81 3.16 4.43
N LEU A 171 11.87 3.26 5.24
CA LEU A 171 12.97 4.18 4.97
C LEU A 171 13.66 3.87 3.64
N LEU A 172 13.92 2.60 3.33
CA LEU A 172 14.48 2.18 2.05
C LEU A 172 13.54 2.53 0.88
N PHE A 173 12.24 2.28 1.07
CA PHE A 173 11.20 2.63 0.10
C PHE A 173 11.17 4.13 -0.20
N LEU A 174 11.19 4.98 0.84
CA LEU A 174 11.18 6.44 0.69
C LEU A 174 12.41 6.94 -0.08
N ALA A 175 13.60 6.41 0.26
CA ALA A 175 14.84 6.74 -0.45
C ALA A 175 14.78 6.30 -1.92
N TRP A 176 14.33 5.07 -2.19
CA TRP A 176 14.10 4.55 -3.53
C TRP A 176 13.16 5.43 -4.35
N TYR A 177 12.05 5.85 -3.74
CA TYR A 177 11.04 6.64 -4.42
C TYR A 177 11.54 8.06 -4.72
N CYS A 178 12.28 8.70 -3.81
CA CYS A 178 12.94 9.98 -4.06
C CYS A 178 13.85 9.92 -5.29
N VAL A 179 14.68 8.88 -5.41
CA VAL A 179 15.57 8.69 -6.57
C VAL A 179 14.74 8.47 -7.84
N ALA A 180 13.69 7.68 -7.80
CA ALA A 180 12.81 7.44 -8.95
C ALA A 180 12.19 8.75 -9.48
N LEU A 181 11.66 9.60 -8.58
CA LEU A 181 11.07 10.88 -8.97
C LEU A 181 12.14 11.88 -9.44
N ALA A 182 13.32 11.91 -8.83
CA ALA A 182 14.43 12.76 -9.27
C ALA A 182 14.89 12.40 -10.70
N ILE A 183 15.00 11.11 -11.02
CA ILE A 183 15.32 10.65 -12.38
C ILE A 183 14.20 11.06 -13.36
N ASN A 184 12.93 10.97 -12.98
CA ASN A 184 11.83 11.44 -13.84
C ASN A 184 11.91 12.93 -14.14
N CYS A 185 12.39 13.73 -13.20
CA CYS A 185 12.57 15.17 -13.37
C CYS A 185 13.70 15.57 -14.33
N THR A 186 14.48 14.62 -14.86
CA THR A 186 15.48 14.90 -15.90
C THR A 186 14.85 15.16 -17.27
N ASP A 187 13.56 14.81 -17.45
CA ASP A 187 12.77 15.01 -18.67
C ASP A 187 13.36 14.31 -19.92
N THR A 188 14.30 13.40 -19.72
CA THR A 188 14.90 12.62 -20.83
C THR A 188 14.11 11.33 -21.06
N THR A 189 14.02 10.89 -22.32
CA THR A 189 13.31 9.63 -22.66
C THR A 189 13.85 8.43 -21.86
N MET A 190 15.17 8.28 -21.76
CA MET A 190 15.78 7.23 -20.95
C MET A 190 15.45 7.37 -19.46
N GLY A 191 15.48 8.61 -18.94
CA GLY A 191 15.09 8.92 -17.56
C GLY A 191 13.64 8.53 -17.28
N VAL A 192 12.72 8.75 -18.22
CA VAL A 192 11.31 8.33 -18.08
C VAL A 192 11.21 6.80 -17.98
N TYR A 193 11.86 6.03 -18.87
CA TYR A 193 11.81 4.56 -18.80
C TYR A 193 12.36 4.01 -17.49
N ILE A 194 13.51 4.50 -17.05
CA ILE A 194 14.13 4.07 -15.79
C ILE A 194 13.25 4.45 -14.61
N SER A 195 12.76 5.70 -14.57
CA SER A 195 11.92 6.17 -13.48
C SER A 195 10.59 5.42 -13.40
N VAL A 196 9.94 5.13 -14.52
CA VAL A 196 8.68 4.36 -14.56
C VAL A 196 8.89 2.95 -14.00
N ALA A 197 10.00 2.29 -14.33
CA ALA A 197 10.33 0.99 -13.75
C ALA A 197 10.53 1.09 -12.22
N MET A 198 11.24 2.12 -11.75
CA MET A 198 11.45 2.35 -10.32
C MET A 198 10.17 2.76 -9.59
N ILE A 199 9.32 3.58 -10.21
CA ILE A 199 7.99 3.95 -9.70
C ILE A 199 7.11 2.71 -9.58
N GLY A 200 7.16 1.80 -10.57
CA GLY A 200 6.44 0.53 -10.50
C GLY A 200 6.76 -0.27 -9.24
N ILE A 201 8.07 -0.45 -8.95
CA ILE A 201 8.51 -1.09 -7.70
C ILE A 201 7.95 -0.36 -6.48
N ALA A 202 7.98 0.98 -6.47
CA ALA A 202 7.48 1.79 -5.36
C ALA A 202 5.96 1.66 -5.20
N VAL A 203 5.18 1.66 -6.28
CA VAL A 203 3.71 1.48 -6.24
C VAL A 203 3.35 0.16 -5.60
N GLY A 204 4.03 -0.93 -6.00
CA GLY A 204 3.83 -2.24 -5.39
C GLY A 204 4.17 -2.27 -3.90
N ALA A 205 5.27 -1.64 -3.51
CA ALA A 205 5.71 -1.57 -2.12
C ALA A 205 4.77 -0.74 -1.23
N ALA A 206 4.28 0.39 -1.73
CA ALA A 206 3.44 1.33 -0.96
C ALA A 206 2.18 0.65 -0.38
N ALA A 207 1.55 -0.23 -1.15
CA ALA A 207 0.35 -0.95 -0.73
C ALA A 207 0.62 -1.89 0.47
N ASN A 208 1.81 -2.49 0.56
CA ASN A 208 2.16 -3.38 1.68
C ASN A 208 2.15 -2.65 3.01
N PHE A 209 2.64 -1.42 3.04
CA PHE A 209 2.83 -0.66 4.28
C PHE A 209 1.54 -0.18 4.91
N ILE A 210 0.42 -0.11 4.15
CA ILE A 210 -0.91 0.25 4.66
C ILE A 210 -1.32 -0.68 5.80
N VAL A 211 -1.05 -1.97 5.65
CA VAL A 211 -1.40 -2.99 6.64
C VAL A 211 -0.23 -3.27 7.58
N SER A 212 1.00 -3.32 7.04
CA SER A 212 2.17 -3.76 7.78
C SER A 212 2.57 -2.81 8.91
N LEU A 213 2.49 -1.48 8.70
CA LEU A 213 2.89 -0.52 9.72
C LEU A 213 1.93 -0.52 10.92
N PRO A 214 0.59 -0.37 10.76
CA PRO A 214 -0.32 -0.46 11.90
C PRO A 214 -0.27 -1.82 12.61
N ALA A 215 -0.16 -2.91 11.85
CA ALA A 215 -0.03 -4.26 12.44
C ALA A 215 1.24 -4.43 13.27
N SER A 216 2.33 -3.79 12.86
CA SER A 216 3.59 -3.82 13.62
C SER A 216 3.51 -3.00 14.90
N VAL A 217 2.87 -1.83 14.87
CA VAL A 217 2.79 -0.91 16.01
C VAL A 217 1.79 -1.39 17.06
N PHE A 218 0.60 -1.82 16.65
CA PHE A 218 -0.52 -2.14 17.55
C PHE A 218 -0.71 -3.64 17.80
N GLY A 219 -0.05 -4.48 17.01
CA GLY A 219 -0.21 -5.94 17.09
C GLY A 219 -1.50 -6.43 16.43
N ARG A 220 -1.81 -7.72 16.66
CA ARG A 220 -2.97 -8.41 16.05
C ARG A 220 -4.28 -8.18 16.82
N HIS A 221 -4.18 -7.94 18.15
CA HIS A 221 -5.35 -7.77 19.00
C HIS A 221 -5.99 -6.39 18.79
N GLY A 222 -7.28 -6.38 18.47
CA GLY A 222 -8.00 -5.15 18.14
C GLY A 222 -7.64 -4.53 16.80
N PHE A 223 -6.97 -5.27 15.88
CA PHE A 223 -6.52 -4.75 14.59
C PHE A 223 -7.66 -4.19 13.74
N THR A 224 -8.85 -4.79 13.80
CA THR A 224 -10.04 -4.29 13.10
C THR A 224 -10.42 -2.90 13.59
N LEU A 225 -10.42 -2.68 14.90
CA LEU A 225 -10.70 -1.37 15.52
C LEU A 225 -9.59 -0.36 15.19
N VAL A 226 -8.32 -0.78 15.24
CA VAL A 226 -7.18 0.06 14.87
C VAL A 226 -7.33 0.54 13.42
N ASN A 227 -7.63 -0.36 12.49
CA ASN A 227 -7.84 -0.01 11.09
C ASN A 227 -9.05 0.89 10.86
N SER A 228 -10.15 0.70 11.57
CA SER A 228 -11.34 1.56 11.44
C SER A 228 -11.07 3.03 11.80
N VAL A 229 -10.09 3.29 12.67
CA VAL A 229 -9.63 4.64 13.01
C VAL A 229 -8.51 5.10 12.06
N PHE A 230 -7.57 4.22 11.76
CA PHE A 230 -6.40 4.52 10.93
C PHE A 230 -6.76 4.90 9.49
N PHE A 231 -7.63 4.11 8.82
CA PHE A 231 -7.96 4.33 7.41
C PHE A 231 -8.56 5.71 7.11
N PRO A 232 -9.57 6.21 7.84
CA PRO A 232 -10.10 7.56 7.61
C PRO A 232 -9.04 8.65 7.76
N LEU A 233 -8.18 8.55 8.79
CA LEU A 233 -7.10 9.52 9.02
C LEU A 233 -6.09 9.52 7.87
N MET A 234 -5.68 8.35 7.41
CA MET A 234 -4.79 8.18 6.26
C MET A 234 -5.41 8.76 4.97
N GLN A 235 -6.70 8.51 4.73
CA GLN A 235 -7.41 8.99 3.53
C GLN A 235 -7.51 10.51 3.47
N ILE A 236 -7.68 11.20 4.60
CA ILE A 236 -7.67 12.67 4.65
C ILE A 236 -6.34 13.21 4.09
N VAL A 237 -5.21 12.61 4.47
CA VAL A 237 -3.89 13.00 3.95
C VAL A 237 -3.77 12.67 2.46
N LEU A 238 -4.19 11.46 2.06
CA LEU A 238 -4.12 10.99 0.67
C LEU A 238 -4.87 11.92 -0.27
N MET A 239 -6.07 12.38 0.08
CA MET A 239 -6.92 13.22 -0.78
C MET A 239 -6.24 14.54 -1.18
N THR A 240 -5.27 15.03 -0.43
CA THR A 240 -4.55 16.27 -0.76
C THR A 240 -3.67 16.16 -2.01
N ASN A 241 -3.45 14.96 -2.57
CA ASN A 241 -2.67 14.77 -3.79
C ASN A 241 -3.22 15.56 -4.99
N TYR A 242 -4.54 15.64 -5.12
CA TYR A 242 -5.18 16.39 -6.21
C TYR A 242 -4.92 17.91 -6.09
N VAL A 243 -4.91 18.42 -4.86
CA VAL A 243 -4.58 19.82 -4.59
C VAL A 243 -3.12 20.11 -4.95
N VAL A 244 -2.18 19.21 -4.59
CA VAL A 244 -0.77 19.34 -4.94
C VAL A 244 -0.58 19.36 -6.46
N ASN A 245 -1.21 18.42 -7.20
CA ASN A 245 -1.12 18.36 -8.64
C ASN A 245 -1.69 19.63 -9.31
N ALA A 246 -2.88 20.06 -8.87
CA ALA A 246 -3.54 21.26 -9.42
C ALA A 246 -2.72 22.52 -9.14
N ALA A 247 -2.26 22.71 -7.91
CA ALA A 247 -1.43 23.86 -7.52
C ALA A 247 -0.11 23.89 -8.29
N ALA A 248 0.57 22.75 -8.40
CA ALA A 248 1.81 22.67 -9.15
C ALA A 248 1.62 23.04 -10.62
N LEU A 249 0.55 22.55 -11.25
CA LEU A 249 0.24 22.85 -12.64
C LEU A 249 -0.10 24.35 -12.81
N GLN A 250 -0.87 24.93 -11.90
CA GLN A 250 -1.23 26.37 -11.95
C GLN A 250 -0.02 27.29 -11.75
N ILE A 251 0.89 26.95 -10.81
CA ILE A 251 2.02 27.81 -10.45
C ILE A 251 3.17 27.67 -11.44
N THR A 252 3.47 26.43 -11.87
CA THR A 252 4.67 26.16 -12.68
C THR A 252 4.40 25.86 -14.15
N GLY A 253 3.13 25.71 -14.53
CA GLY A 253 2.73 25.28 -15.87
C GLY A 253 3.12 23.83 -16.20
N SER A 254 3.68 23.08 -15.24
CA SER A 254 4.21 21.73 -15.45
C SER A 254 4.00 20.82 -14.24
N LEU A 255 3.69 19.54 -14.51
CA LEU A 255 3.64 18.51 -13.48
C LEU A 255 5.01 18.18 -12.85
N ARG A 256 6.12 18.64 -13.46
CA ARG A 256 7.45 18.54 -12.86
C ARG A 256 7.51 19.23 -11.50
N GLY A 257 6.80 20.37 -11.36
CA GLY A 257 6.66 21.07 -10.08
C GLY A 257 6.06 20.19 -8.98
N ALA A 258 5.02 19.39 -9.31
CA ALA A 258 4.42 18.43 -8.38
C ALA A 258 5.43 17.38 -7.91
N TYR A 259 6.30 16.88 -8.79
CA TYR A 259 7.30 15.87 -8.44
C TYR A 259 8.35 16.42 -7.45
N PHE A 260 8.75 17.68 -7.57
CA PHE A 260 9.62 18.31 -6.55
C PHE A 260 8.93 18.43 -5.19
N VAL A 261 7.63 18.77 -5.16
CA VAL A 261 6.85 18.78 -3.92
C VAL A 261 6.78 17.37 -3.32
N TYR A 262 6.54 16.36 -4.15
CA TYR A 262 6.50 14.96 -3.68
C TYR A 262 7.84 14.48 -3.13
N ILE A 263 8.95 14.83 -3.75
CA ILE A 263 10.30 14.54 -3.20
C ILE A 263 10.45 15.19 -1.83
N GLY A 264 10.07 16.47 -1.68
CA GLY A 264 10.08 17.15 -0.39
C GLY A 264 9.23 16.46 0.66
N LEU A 265 8.02 16.03 0.30
CA LEU A 265 7.13 15.27 1.19
C LEU A 265 7.72 13.91 1.59
N LEU A 266 8.38 13.20 0.67
CA LEU A 266 9.04 11.93 0.98
C LEU A 266 10.22 12.14 1.95
N VAL A 267 11.00 13.21 1.80
CA VAL A 267 12.09 13.56 2.74
C VAL A 267 11.51 13.88 4.13
N VAL A 268 10.46 14.69 4.21
CA VAL A 268 9.75 14.94 5.48
C VAL A 268 9.23 13.64 6.08
N ASN A 269 8.68 12.75 5.26
CA ASN A 269 8.18 11.46 5.69
C ASN A 269 9.30 10.54 6.24
N MET A 270 10.52 10.62 5.70
CA MET A 270 11.68 9.92 6.29
C MET A 270 11.92 10.41 7.73
N LEU A 271 11.90 11.71 7.97
CA LEU A 271 12.10 12.29 9.31
C LEU A 271 10.99 11.84 10.27
N ILE A 272 9.72 11.85 9.83
CA ILE A 272 8.58 11.37 10.62
C ILE A 272 8.74 9.86 10.93
N THR A 273 9.18 9.06 9.95
CA THR A 273 9.39 7.62 10.12
C THR A 273 10.49 7.32 11.13
N LEU A 274 11.50 8.17 11.28
CA LEU A 274 12.51 8.00 12.33
C LEU A 274 11.93 8.15 13.74
N CYS A 275 10.87 8.95 13.90
CA CYS A 275 10.23 9.21 15.20
C CYS A 275 9.27 8.10 15.67
N ILE A 276 8.88 7.16 14.79
CA ILE A 276 7.96 6.09 15.17
C ILE A 276 8.68 4.94 15.86
N ASN A 277 8.06 4.40 16.91
CA ASN A 277 8.44 3.11 17.48
C ASN A 277 7.50 2.02 16.92
N PRO A 278 8.00 1.17 16.00
CA PRO A 278 7.16 0.23 15.24
C PRO A 278 6.65 -0.97 16.06
N THR A 279 7.04 -1.11 17.33
CA THR A 279 6.68 -2.25 18.17
C THR A 279 6.12 -1.84 19.54
N LYS A 280 5.83 -0.55 19.73
CA LYS A 280 5.51 0.03 21.04
C LYS A 280 4.35 -0.64 21.77
N TYR A 281 3.31 -1.01 21.06
CA TYR A 281 2.10 -1.61 21.62
C TYR A 281 1.91 -3.07 21.22
N ASN A 282 2.84 -3.61 20.44
CA ASN A 282 2.79 -5.00 19.97
C ASN A 282 3.36 -5.94 21.03
N LYS A 283 2.48 -6.50 21.85
CA LYS A 283 2.86 -7.45 22.90
C LYS A 283 3.44 -8.76 22.37
N ASP A 284 3.02 -9.16 21.17
CA ASP A 284 3.49 -10.39 20.54
C ASP A 284 4.97 -10.32 20.16
N TYR A 285 5.48 -9.13 19.83
CA TYR A 285 6.88 -8.90 19.47
C TYR A 285 7.83 -9.08 20.67
N ALA A 286 7.39 -8.72 21.86
CA ALA A 286 8.19 -8.88 23.09
C ALA A 286 8.45 -10.36 23.40
N VAL A 287 7.51 -11.24 23.09
CA VAL A 287 7.63 -12.69 23.27
C VAL A 287 8.55 -13.31 22.21
N GLU A 288 8.41 -12.88 20.94
CA GLU A 288 9.29 -13.35 19.83
C GLU A 288 10.76 -12.96 20.03
N ASP A 289 11.04 -11.76 20.56
CA ASP A 289 12.40 -11.28 20.80
C ASP A 289 13.07 -12.02 21.97
N GLN A 290 12.29 -12.45 22.96
CA GLN A 290 12.77 -13.30 24.05
C GLN A 290 13.08 -14.73 23.57
N LEU A 291 12.24 -15.29 22.69
CA LEU A 291 12.45 -16.64 22.12
C LEU A 291 13.64 -16.71 21.14
N LYS A 292 14.05 -15.60 20.54
CA LYS A 292 15.22 -15.54 19.65
C LYS A 292 16.54 -15.32 20.41
N LYS A 293 16.48 -14.91 21.66
CA LYS A 293 17.65 -14.65 22.54
C LYS A 293 17.96 -15.78 23.52
N GLY A 294 17.09 -16.77 23.65
CA GLY A 294 17.29 -18.02 24.38
C GLY A 294 17.52 -19.18 23.43
#